data_3ff8bfdf4f98a2c7b5cf2b4246a71bf4
#
_entry.id   3ff8bfdf4f98a2c7b5cf2b4246a71bf4
#
_cell.length_a   1.000
_cell.length_b   1.000
_cell.length_c   1.000
_cell.angle_alpha   90.00
_cell.angle_beta   90.00
_cell.angle_gamma   90.00
#
_symmetry.space_group_name_H-M   'P 1'
#
loop_
_entity.id
_entity.type
_entity.pdbx_description
1 polymer ?
#
loop_
_entity_poly.entity_id
_entity_poly.type
_entity_poly.pdbx_seq_one_letter_code
_entity_poly.pdbx_strand_id
1 'polypeptide(L)'
;MKKLLALCLALLLMPVQYAFADSWDEGLSAAKPFSYVDECDLTQRVGYMMTMPENSTSTPCGIDALTIYLPREDLAAMRGVLTVTDASGAIYAESDLGKAEITPMSRSDLNFYGWGGGVQVFIRLSRALAGEAVYSVSIPEGAFDLTDLTVPSAALDGVKQWTFCTLAYGISARKDSFEGAARPGDSVTAQIILGGEAASAQLIIDSPLTARSDSGEFTENGAFTVHFTDAGEAAYTVEFYDAAGVLIGAVSDSIIVE
;
A
#
# COMPACT_ATOMS: atom_id res chain seq x y z
N MET A 1 42.92 5.65 -25.49
CA MET A 1 41.62 6.37 -25.57
C MET A 1 40.43 5.48 -25.93
N LYS A 2 40.48 4.59 -26.94
CA LYS A 2 39.34 3.73 -27.33
C LYS A 2 38.88 2.73 -26.23
N LYS A 3 39.78 2.22 -25.39
CA LYS A 3 39.46 1.28 -24.30
C LYS A 3 38.80 1.96 -23.08
N LEU A 4 39.13 3.25 -22.86
CA LEU A 4 38.52 4.03 -21.77
C LEU A 4 37.10 4.44 -22.12
N LEU A 5 36.82 4.75 -23.40
CA LEU A 5 35.50 5.09 -23.91
C LEU A 5 34.54 3.89 -23.83
N ALA A 6 35.01 2.66 -24.08
CA ALA A 6 34.21 1.44 -23.99
C ALA A 6 33.86 1.11 -22.54
N LEU A 7 34.75 1.40 -21.58
CA LEU A 7 34.48 1.20 -20.16
C LEU A 7 33.47 2.21 -19.62
N CYS A 8 33.54 3.48 -20.06
CA CYS A 8 32.53 4.50 -19.70
C CYS A 8 31.15 4.21 -20.30
N LEU A 9 31.11 3.66 -21.54
CA LEU A 9 29.84 3.29 -22.17
C LEU A 9 29.19 2.04 -21.51
N ALA A 10 29.99 1.08 -21.03
CA ALA A 10 29.53 -0.09 -20.30
C ALA A 10 28.99 0.29 -18.91
N LEU A 11 29.58 1.30 -18.25
CA LEU A 11 29.12 1.81 -16.96
C LEU A 11 27.85 2.69 -17.07
N LEU A 12 27.58 3.28 -18.25
CA LEU A 12 26.36 4.07 -18.52
C LEU A 12 25.15 3.19 -18.92
N LEU A 13 25.38 1.94 -19.33
CA LEU A 13 24.31 1.01 -19.72
C LEU A 13 23.91 0.02 -18.63
N MET A 14 24.63 0.00 -17.50
CA MET A 14 24.30 -0.90 -16.38
C MET A 14 23.19 -0.42 -15.43
N PRO A 15 22.87 0.87 -15.25
CA PRO A 15 21.91 1.26 -14.21
C PRO A 15 20.46 0.94 -14.51
N VAL A 16 20.07 0.77 -15.78
CA VAL A 16 18.65 0.63 -16.14
C VAL A 16 18.13 -0.80 -15.98
N GLN A 17 18.98 -1.81 -16.07
CA GLN A 17 18.56 -3.20 -15.84
C GLN A 17 18.59 -3.63 -14.37
N TYR A 18 19.46 -3.03 -13.56
CA TYR A 18 19.54 -3.32 -12.13
C TYR A 18 18.44 -2.63 -11.31
N ALA A 19 17.97 -1.46 -11.73
CA ALA A 19 16.89 -0.77 -11.01
C ALA A 19 15.55 -1.52 -11.03
N PHE A 20 15.28 -2.31 -12.07
CA PHE A 20 14.06 -3.14 -12.14
C PHE A 20 14.19 -4.49 -11.42
N ALA A 21 15.40 -5.07 -11.34
CA ALA A 21 15.63 -6.32 -10.61
C ALA A 21 15.75 -6.08 -9.11
N ASP A 22 16.43 -4.99 -8.70
CA ASP A 22 16.61 -4.66 -7.29
C ASP A 22 15.30 -4.28 -6.59
N SER A 23 14.33 -3.65 -7.27
CA SER A 23 13.04 -3.34 -6.65
C SER A 23 12.21 -4.58 -6.31
N TRP A 24 12.32 -5.65 -7.10
CA TRP A 24 11.66 -6.92 -6.81
C TRP A 24 12.38 -7.71 -5.72
N ASP A 25 13.70 -7.74 -5.75
CA ASP A 25 14.51 -8.41 -4.72
C ASP A 25 14.49 -7.65 -3.39
N GLU A 26 14.43 -6.31 -3.40
CA GLU A 26 14.31 -5.51 -2.19
C GLU A 26 12.91 -5.64 -1.56
N GLY A 27 11.84 -5.69 -2.34
CA GLY A 27 10.50 -5.97 -1.86
C GLY A 27 10.41 -7.36 -1.20
N LEU A 28 10.95 -8.38 -1.85
CA LEU A 28 11.02 -9.74 -1.29
C LEU A 28 11.98 -9.84 -0.10
N SER A 29 13.08 -9.07 -0.07
CA SER A 29 14.01 -9.03 1.06
C SER A 29 13.44 -8.30 2.27
N ALA A 30 12.49 -7.39 2.08
CA ALA A 30 11.77 -6.70 3.15
C ALA A 30 10.70 -7.61 3.79
N ALA A 31 10.14 -8.56 3.03
CA ALA A 31 9.21 -9.55 3.56
C ALA A 31 9.97 -10.54 4.45
N LYS A 32 9.55 -10.66 5.71
CA LYS A 32 10.17 -11.61 6.62
C LYS A 32 9.60 -13.01 6.38
N PRO A 33 10.45 -14.00 6.06
CA PRO A 33 9.97 -15.37 5.86
C PRO A 33 9.52 -15.99 7.17
N PHE A 34 8.49 -16.78 7.11
CA PHE A 34 8.12 -17.73 8.16
C PHE A 34 7.95 -19.13 7.57
N SER A 35 8.15 -20.16 8.35
CA SER A 35 8.01 -21.54 7.91
C SER A 35 6.79 -22.19 8.55
N TYR A 36 6.12 -23.02 7.78
CA TYR A 36 5.00 -23.84 8.21
C TYR A 36 5.06 -25.22 7.55
N VAL A 37 4.40 -26.19 8.15
CA VAL A 37 4.28 -27.54 7.58
C VAL A 37 2.99 -27.59 6.77
N ASP A 38 3.11 -27.99 5.51
CA ASP A 38 1.93 -28.27 4.69
C ASP A 38 1.44 -29.69 5.02
N GLU A 39 0.26 -29.80 5.63
CA GLU A 39 -0.32 -31.07 6.06
C GLU A 39 -0.65 -32.00 4.89
N CYS A 40 -0.86 -31.47 3.69
CA CYS A 40 -1.19 -32.27 2.53
C CYS A 40 0.01 -33.05 1.97
N ASP A 41 1.20 -32.49 2.03
CA ASP A 41 2.42 -33.11 1.48
C ASP A 41 3.53 -33.28 2.51
N LEU A 42 3.30 -32.89 3.76
CA LEU A 42 4.26 -32.96 4.88
C LEU A 42 5.59 -32.24 4.61
N THR A 43 5.59 -31.28 3.68
CA THR A 43 6.77 -30.48 3.39
C THR A 43 6.77 -29.19 4.19
N GLN A 44 7.95 -28.76 4.59
CA GLN A 44 8.11 -27.45 5.18
C GLN A 44 8.12 -26.39 4.08
N ARG A 45 7.18 -25.46 4.13
CA ARG A 45 7.11 -24.31 3.22
C ARG A 45 7.59 -23.05 3.89
N VAL A 46 8.02 -22.10 3.09
CA VAL A 46 8.36 -20.76 3.54
C VAL A 46 7.32 -19.79 2.99
N GLY A 47 6.62 -19.13 3.88
CA GLY A 47 5.69 -18.05 3.55
C GLY A 47 6.32 -16.69 3.80
N TYR A 48 5.75 -15.65 3.20
CA TYR A 48 6.19 -14.28 3.34
C TYR A 48 5.00 -13.41 3.72
N MET A 49 5.17 -12.57 4.72
CA MET A 49 4.25 -11.47 4.99
C MET A 49 4.72 -10.25 4.20
N MET A 50 3.83 -9.63 3.47
CA MET A 50 4.09 -8.39 2.75
C MET A 50 3.30 -7.25 3.36
N THR A 51 3.84 -6.05 3.31
CA THR A 51 3.24 -4.84 3.86
C THR A 51 3.20 -3.74 2.82
N MET A 52 2.13 -2.95 2.82
CA MET A 52 2.02 -1.73 2.02
C MET A 52 1.76 -0.53 2.96
N PRO A 53 2.55 0.54 2.91
CA PRO A 53 3.78 0.67 2.11
C PRO A 53 4.85 -0.37 2.47
N GLU A 54 5.65 -0.74 1.47
CA GLU A 54 6.75 -1.68 1.67
C GLU A 54 7.87 -1.07 2.52
N ASN A 55 8.68 -1.94 3.13
CA ASN A 55 9.82 -1.50 3.92
C ASN A 55 10.86 -0.79 3.04
N SER A 56 11.39 0.33 3.53
CA SER A 56 12.42 1.16 2.86
C SER A 56 12.00 1.77 1.51
N THR A 57 10.73 1.73 1.14
CA THR A 57 10.23 2.41 -0.07
C THR A 57 9.79 3.83 0.23
N SER A 58 9.67 4.63 -0.84
CA SER A 58 9.05 5.94 -0.80
C SER A 58 7.63 5.85 -1.37
N THR A 59 6.67 6.45 -0.69
CA THR A 59 5.25 6.40 -1.07
C THR A 59 4.64 7.79 -1.06
N PRO A 60 3.66 8.10 -1.91
CA PRO A 60 2.95 9.38 -1.86
C PRO A 60 2.38 9.66 -0.47
N CYS A 61 2.38 10.93 -0.05
CA CYS A 61 1.81 11.34 1.23
C CYS A 61 0.27 11.24 1.25
N GLY A 62 -0.31 11.42 2.43
CA GLY A 62 -1.78 11.38 2.61
C GLY A 62 -2.35 9.99 2.83
N ILE A 63 -1.54 8.95 2.86
CA ILE A 63 -1.98 7.59 3.20
C ILE A 63 -2.59 7.59 4.60
N ASP A 64 -3.80 7.06 4.71
CA ASP A 64 -4.54 6.88 5.96
C ASP A 64 -4.82 5.42 6.29
N ALA A 65 -4.23 4.50 5.53
CA ALA A 65 -4.36 3.06 5.76
C ALA A 65 -3.06 2.33 5.45
N LEU A 66 -2.91 1.17 6.07
CA LEU A 66 -1.83 0.22 5.81
C LEU A 66 -2.47 -1.12 5.42
N THR A 67 -1.77 -1.89 4.60
CA THR A 67 -2.22 -3.22 4.20
C THR A 67 -1.15 -4.25 4.53
N ILE A 68 -1.59 -5.41 5.01
CA ILE A 68 -0.74 -6.57 5.24
C ILE A 68 -1.29 -7.72 4.40
N TYR A 69 -0.43 -8.39 3.66
CA TYR A 69 -0.75 -9.60 2.90
C TYR A 69 -0.13 -10.80 3.59
N LEU A 70 -0.93 -11.80 3.89
CA LEU A 70 -0.49 -13.03 4.54
C LEU A 70 -0.82 -14.22 3.64
N PRO A 71 0.14 -15.13 3.37
CA PRO A 71 -0.11 -16.35 2.59
C PRO A 71 -0.82 -17.43 3.44
N ARG A 72 -1.88 -17.04 4.12
CA ARG A 72 -2.65 -17.87 5.05
C ARG A 72 -4.11 -17.46 5.03
N GLU A 73 -5.02 -18.44 5.09
CA GLU A 73 -6.48 -18.20 5.13
C GLU A 73 -7.06 -18.33 6.55
N ASP A 74 -6.27 -18.78 7.50
CA ASP A 74 -6.71 -19.13 8.85
C ASP A 74 -6.62 -17.98 9.87
N LEU A 75 -6.37 -16.75 9.42
CA LEU A 75 -6.43 -15.56 10.28
C LEU A 75 -7.89 -15.23 10.60
N ALA A 76 -8.29 -15.47 11.85
CA ALA A 76 -9.66 -15.20 12.31
C ALA A 76 -9.88 -13.75 12.73
N ALA A 77 -8.88 -13.13 13.37
CA ALA A 77 -8.94 -11.76 13.86
C ALA A 77 -7.54 -11.20 14.10
N MET A 78 -7.48 -9.88 14.27
CA MET A 78 -6.30 -9.22 14.83
C MET A 78 -6.66 -8.56 16.18
N ARG A 79 -5.64 -8.33 17.02
CA ARG A 79 -5.81 -7.75 18.37
C ARG A 79 -4.69 -6.78 18.71
N GLY A 80 -5.00 -5.84 19.61
CA GLY A 80 -4.03 -4.86 20.10
C GLY A 80 -4.04 -3.57 19.29
N VAL A 81 -3.03 -2.74 19.50
CA VAL A 81 -2.89 -1.43 18.86
C VAL A 81 -1.63 -1.43 18.00
N LEU A 82 -1.80 -1.21 16.71
CA LEU A 82 -0.70 -0.88 15.81
C LEU A 82 -0.28 0.56 16.08
N THR A 83 1.02 0.81 16.14
CA THR A 83 1.58 2.15 16.29
C THR A 83 2.44 2.51 15.08
N VAL A 84 2.30 3.75 14.63
CA VAL A 84 3.18 4.40 13.65
C VAL A 84 3.95 5.49 14.36
N THR A 85 5.27 5.40 14.39
CA THR A 85 6.15 6.40 14.98
C THR A 85 6.86 7.20 13.91
N ASP A 86 7.14 8.46 14.19
CA ASP A 86 7.98 9.31 13.35
C ASP A 86 9.48 9.07 13.60
N ALA A 87 10.34 9.80 12.88
CA ALA A 87 11.79 9.70 13.00
C ALA A 87 12.34 10.04 14.41
N SER A 88 11.58 10.75 15.25
CA SER A 88 11.95 11.04 16.64
C SER A 88 11.58 9.91 17.60
N GLY A 89 10.83 8.90 17.13
CA GLY A 89 10.27 7.83 17.93
C GLY A 89 8.96 8.22 18.64
N ALA A 90 8.40 9.39 18.36
CA ALA A 90 7.11 9.79 18.90
C ALA A 90 5.97 9.09 18.14
N ILE A 91 4.91 8.69 18.85
CA ILE A 91 3.72 8.11 18.22
C ILE A 91 3.07 9.16 17.34
N TYR A 92 3.04 8.87 16.04
CA TYR A 92 2.40 9.72 15.04
C TYR A 92 0.94 9.30 14.82
N ALA A 93 0.68 8.03 14.61
CA ALA A 93 -0.67 7.49 14.41
C ALA A 93 -0.81 6.13 15.11
N GLU A 94 -2.04 5.76 15.38
CA GLU A 94 -2.39 4.48 15.99
C GLU A 94 -3.59 3.86 15.25
N SER A 95 -3.74 2.53 15.37
CA SER A 95 -4.92 1.82 14.92
C SER A 95 -5.26 0.67 15.86
N ASP A 96 -6.54 0.54 16.20
CA ASP A 96 -7.09 -0.63 16.87
C ASP A 96 -7.20 -1.79 15.88
N LEU A 97 -6.31 -2.76 16.01
CA LEU A 97 -6.27 -3.94 15.14
C LEU A 97 -7.52 -4.80 15.20
N GLY A 98 -8.31 -4.70 16.29
CA GLY A 98 -9.62 -5.35 16.36
C GLY A 98 -10.65 -4.81 15.35
N LYS A 99 -10.37 -3.68 14.72
CA LYS A 99 -11.19 -3.08 13.65
C LYS A 99 -10.62 -3.28 12.25
N ALA A 100 -9.51 -4.01 12.11
CA ALA A 100 -8.93 -4.29 10.82
C ALA A 100 -9.88 -5.14 9.97
N GLU A 101 -9.97 -4.79 8.68
CA GLU A 101 -10.76 -5.54 7.71
C GLU A 101 -9.91 -6.69 7.16
N ILE A 102 -10.37 -7.93 7.35
CA ILE A 102 -9.69 -9.14 6.87
C ILE A 102 -10.50 -9.70 5.72
N THR A 103 -9.90 -9.75 4.53
CA THR A 103 -10.56 -10.25 3.32
C THR A 103 -9.71 -11.35 2.67
N PRO A 104 -10.34 -12.42 2.12
CA PRO A 104 -9.63 -13.37 1.29
C PRO A 104 -9.00 -12.67 0.08
N MET A 105 -7.78 -13.03 -0.26
CA MET A 105 -7.11 -12.51 -1.46
C MET A 105 -7.79 -13.01 -2.72
N SER A 106 -7.81 -12.18 -3.75
CA SER A 106 -8.32 -12.57 -5.06
C SER A 106 -7.43 -13.64 -5.70
N ARG A 107 -8.02 -14.43 -6.62
CA ARG A 107 -7.26 -15.46 -7.35
C ARG A 107 -6.13 -14.86 -8.19
N SER A 108 -6.29 -13.64 -8.69
CA SER A 108 -5.25 -12.91 -9.41
C SER A 108 -4.07 -12.57 -8.52
N ASP A 109 -4.33 -12.10 -7.30
CA ASP A 109 -3.29 -11.74 -6.35
C ASP A 109 -2.54 -12.97 -5.86
N LEU A 110 -3.25 -14.05 -5.52
CA LEU A 110 -2.64 -15.33 -5.15
C LEU A 110 -1.73 -15.86 -6.26
N ASN A 111 -2.17 -15.78 -7.52
CA ASN A 111 -1.35 -16.20 -8.66
C ASN A 111 -0.13 -15.31 -8.85
N PHE A 112 -0.28 -14.00 -8.64
CA PHE A 112 0.82 -13.03 -8.72
C PHE A 112 1.91 -13.33 -7.71
N TYR A 113 1.52 -13.62 -6.46
CA TYR A 113 2.47 -13.97 -5.39
C TYR A 113 2.87 -15.45 -5.37
N GLY A 114 2.25 -16.29 -6.19
CA GLY A 114 2.49 -17.74 -6.20
C GLY A 114 1.99 -18.45 -4.94
N TRP A 115 1.00 -17.89 -4.26
CA TRP A 115 0.41 -18.47 -3.05
C TRP A 115 -0.77 -19.37 -3.36
N GLY A 116 -0.98 -20.42 -2.53
CA GLY A 116 -2.13 -21.31 -2.65
C GLY A 116 -3.40 -20.75 -2.00
N GLY A 117 -3.25 -19.86 -1.04
CA GLY A 117 -4.31 -19.14 -0.32
C GLY A 117 -3.72 -17.97 0.44
N GLY A 118 -4.55 -17.02 0.86
CA GLY A 118 -4.09 -15.87 1.61
C GLY A 118 -5.19 -14.88 1.97
N VAL A 119 -4.85 -13.98 2.88
CA VAL A 119 -5.71 -12.87 3.30
C VAL A 119 -4.99 -11.55 3.14
N GLN A 120 -5.77 -10.53 2.84
CA GLN A 120 -5.41 -9.13 2.92
C GLN A 120 -6.00 -8.56 4.20
N VAL A 121 -5.20 -7.85 4.97
CA VAL A 121 -5.63 -7.13 6.17
C VAL A 121 -5.48 -5.64 5.91
N PHE A 122 -6.59 -4.93 5.92
CA PHE A 122 -6.63 -3.49 5.75
C PHE A 122 -6.79 -2.80 7.11
N ILE A 123 -5.90 -1.86 7.43
CA ILE A 123 -5.77 -1.23 8.75
C ILE A 123 -5.85 0.29 8.57
N ARG A 124 -6.95 0.90 9.00
CA ARG A 124 -7.09 2.36 9.01
C ARG A 124 -6.28 2.99 10.13
N LEU A 125 -5.57 4.05 9.80
CA LEU A 125 -4.84 4.88 10.76
C LEU A 125 -5.75 5.93 11.40
N SER A 126 -5.40 6.39 12.58
CA SER A 126 -6.11 7.48 13.27
C SER A 126 -5.97 8.84 12.57
N ARG A 127 -4.95 8.98 11.71
CA ARG A 127 -4.75 10.14 10.83
C ARG A 127 -3.87 9.79 9.63
N ALA A 128 -4.01 10.55 8.56
CA ALA A 128 -3.18 10.43 7.36
C ALA A 128 -1.71 10.78 7.63
N LEU A 129 -0.81 10.14 6.90
CA LEU A 129 0.63 10.34 6.99
C LEU A 129 1.03 11.64 6.28
N ALA A 130 1.84 12.46 6.93
CA ALA A 130 2.39 13.68 6.34
C ALA A 130 3.46 13.35 5.29
N GLY A 131 3.75 14.31 4.42
CA GLY A 131 4.84 14.18 3.43
C GLY A 131 6.22 14.42 4.01
N GLU A 132 7.23 14.01 3.28
CA GLU A 132 8.67 14.17 3.58
C GLU A 132 9.07 13.65 4.97
N ALA A 133 8.47 12.54 5.38
CA ALA A 133 8.68 11.97 6.69
C ALA A 133 9.08 10.50 6.62
N VAL A 134 9.79 10.04 7.64
CA VAL A 134 10.13 8.63 7.85
C VAL A 134 9.22 8.10 8.93
N TYR A 135 8.58 6.97 8.66
CA TYR A 135 7.68 6.30 9.59
C TYR A 135 8.14 4.88 9.87
N SER A 136 8.03 4.47 11.12
CA SER A 136 8.20 3.09 11.55
C SER A 136 6.88 2.56 12.09
N VAL A 137 6.44 1.44 11.54
CA VAL A 137 5.21 0.75 11.95
C VAL A 137 5.58 -0.38 12.91
N SER A 138 4.80 -0.55 13.96
CA SER A 138 4.96 -1.63 14.93
C SER A 138 3.63 -2.32 15.20
N ILE A 139 3.62 -3.64 15.05
CA ILE A 139 2.51 -4.53 15.41
C ILE A 139 2.86 -5.21 16.76
N PRO A 140 1.94 -5.24 17.75
CA PRO A 140 2.23 -5.85 19.04
C PRO A 140 2.36 -7.38 18.97
N GLU A 141 2.96 -7.97 19.99
CA GLU A 141 3.03 -9.43 20.16
C GLU A 141 1.64 -10.04 20.30
N GLY A 142 1.44 -11.23 19.69
CA GLY A 142 0.17 -11.92 19.74
C GLY A 142 -0.97 -11.22 19.01
N ALA A 143 -0.65 -10.29 18.08
CA ALA A 143 -1.66 -9.55 17.33
C ALA A 143 -2.50 -10.42 16.40
N PHE A 144 -1.95 -11.53 15.90
CA PHE A 144 -2.60 -12.40 14.93
C PHE A 144 -3.31 -13.57 15.65
N ASP A 145 -4.63 -13.64 15.52
CA ASP A 145 -5.46 -14.75 16.04
C ASP A 145 -5.69 -15.77 14.93
N LEU A 146 -4.92 -16.85 14.97
CA LEU A 146 -4.95 -17.91 13.98
C LEU A 146 -5.83 -19.08 14.45
N THR A 147 -6.64 -19.65 13.57
CA THR A 147 -7.47 -20.81 13.87
C THR A 147 -6.73 -22.13 13.77
N ASP A 148 -5.69 -22.18 12.95
CA ASP A 148 -4.82 -23.35 12.82
C ASP A 148 -3.64 -23.23 13.79
N LEU A 149 -3.70 -24.01 14.87
CA LEU A 149 -2.67 -24.06 15.92
C LEU A 149 -1.47 -24.96 15.55
N THR A 150 -1.50 -25.66 14.43
CA THR A 150 -0.36 -26.47 13.96
C THR A 150 0.78 -25.59 13.44
N VAL A 151 0.44 -24.39 12.99
CA VAL A 151 1.42 -23.38 12.62
C VAL A 151 1.64 -22.42 13.79
N PRO A 152 2.86 -22.35 14.35
CA PRO A 152 3.12 -21.47 15.48
C PRO A 152 2.80 -20.02 15.14
N SER A 153 1.96 -19.34 15.94
CA SER A 153 1.72 -17.90 15.84
C SER A 153 3.02 -17.11 15.99
N ALA A 154 3.98 -17.64 16.74
CA ALA A 154 5.34 -17.11 16.87
C ALA A 154 6.07 -16.92 15.51
N ALA A 155 5.70 -17.66 14.47
CA ALA A 155 6.26 -17.45 13.13
C ALA A 155 5.86 -16.09 12.54
N LEU A 156 4.65 -15.59 12.86
CA LEU A 156 4.18 -14.26 12.48
C LEU A 156 4.69 -13.18 13.46
N ASP A 157 4.99 -13.55 14.68
CA ASP A 157 5.48 -12.63 15.71
C ASP A 157 6.84 -12.00 15.38
N GLY A 158 7.63 -12.61 14.51
CA GLY A 158 8.91 -12.06 14.04
C GLY A 158 8.80 -10.91 13.04
N VAL A 159 7.59 -10.55 12.56
CA VAL A 159 7.39 -9.60 11.46
C VAL A 159 6.67 -8.34 11.95
N LYS A 160 7.24 -7.66 12.93
CA LYS A 160 6.47 -6.65 13.68
C LYS A 160 6.85 -5.22 13.39
N GLN A 161 7.91 -4.99 12.61
CA GLN A 161 8.38 -3.64 12.36
C GLN A 161 8.85 -3.48 10.93
N TRP A 162 8.41 -2.43 10.28
CA TRP A 162 8.96 -1.97 9.01
C TRP A 162 8.99 -0.45 8.96
N THR A 163 9.82 0.09 8.09
CA THR A 163 10.07 1.53 7.99
C THR A 163 9.96 1.94 6.53
N PHE A 164 9.32 3.06 6.27
CA PHE A 164 9.19 3.64 4.93
C PHE A 164 9.25 5.16 5.00
N CYS A 165 9.38 5.79 3.83
CA CYS A 165 9.38 7.25 3.69
C CYS A 165 8.12 7.68 2.93
N THR A 166 7.65 8.88 3.22
CA THR A 166 6.62 9.56 2.42
C THR A 166 7.24 10.64 1.53
N LEU A 167 6.68 10.76 0.32
CA LEU A 167 7.05 11.80 -0.65
C LEU A 167 6.39 13.14 -0.31
N ALA A 168 6.89 14.21 -0.92
CA ALA A 168 6.32 15.55 -0.76
C ALA A 168 4.96 15.71 -1.46
N TYR A 169 4.58 14.76 -2.33
CA TYR A 169 3.34 14.78 -3.11
C TYR A 169 2.44 13.59 -2.77
N GLY A 170 1.16 13.74 -3.06
CA GLY A 170 0.15 12.71 -2.80
C GLY A 170 -1.25 13.29 -2.75
N ILE A 171 -2.12 12.65 -1.98
CA ILE A 171 -3.48 13.14 -1.71
C ILE A 171 -3.68 13.31 -0.20
N SER A 172 -4.58 14.23 0.19
CA SER A 172 -5.04 14.28 1.58
C SER A 172 -5.90 13.06 1.89
N ALA A 173 -6.09 12.78 3.18
CA ALA A 173 -7.05 11.78 3.61
C ALA A 173 -8.42 12.04 2.98
N ARG A 174 -9.04 10.98 2.47
CA ARG A 174 -10.37 10.99 1.86
C ARG A 174 -11.42 11.41 2.90
N LYS A 175 -12.33 12.28 2.49
CA LYS A 175 -13.50 12.67 3.25
C LYS A 175 -14.75 12.19 2.54
N ASP A 176 -15.44 11.25 3.14
CA ASP A 176 -16.67 10.65 2.62
C ASP A 176 -17.88 11.54 2.96
N SER A 177 -18.86 11.63 2.05
CA SER A 177 -20.13 12.31 2.29
C SER A 177 -21.15 11.43 3.02
N PHE A 178 -20.81 10.17 3.30
CA PHE A 178 -21.69 9.13 3.84
C PHE A 178 -21.07 8.46 5.07
N GLU A 179 -21.90 7.79 5.84
CA GLU A 179 -21.51 6.87 6.91
C GLU A 179 -22.01 5.45 6.59
N GLY A 180 -21.16 4.44 6.75
CA GLY A 180 -21.47 3.05 6.40
C GLY A 180 -21.28 2.76 4.91
N ALA A 181 -22.23 2.04 4.29
CA ALA A 181 -22.16 1.69 2.87
C ALA A 181 -22.42 2.92 1.97
N ALA A 182 -21.61 3.08 0.94
CA ALA A 182 -21.77 4.11 -0.08
C ALA A 182 -22.97 3.79 -0.99
N ARG A 183 -23.65 4.82 -1.51
CA ARG A 183 -24.79 4.68 -2.41
C ARG A 183 -24.67 5.62 -3.61
N PRO A 184 -25.38 5.36 -4.71
CA PRO A 184 -25.51 6.32 -5.80
C PRO A 184 -25.98 7.68 -5.30
N GLY A 185 -25.25 8.76 -5.67
CA GLY A 185 -25.46 10.12 -5.20
C GLY A 185 -24.50 10.56 -4.09
N ASP A 186 -23.84 9.63 -3.42
CA ASP A 186 -22.78 9.93 -2.49
C ASP A 186 -21.48 10.34 -3.22
N SER A 187 -20.49 10.80 -2.45
CA SER A 187 -19.21 11.24 -3.01
C SER A 187 -18.09 11.13 -2.00
N VAL A 188 -16.87 11.13 -2.51
CA VAL A 188 -15.65 11.30 -1.72
C VAL A 188 -14.90 12.53 -2.20
N THR A 189 -14.29 13.26 -1.27
CA THR A 189 -13.48 14.45 -1.55
C THR A 189 -12.11 14.30 -0.93
N ALA A 190 -11.07 14.68 -1.68
CA ALA A 190 -9.70 14.79 -1.18
C ALA A 190 -9.01 15.98 -1.86
N GLN A 191 -7.79 16.30 -1.43
CA GLN A 191 -6.97 17.34 -2.04
C GLN A 191 -5.74 16.71 -2.69
N ILE A 192 -5.40 17.17 -3.88
CA ILE A 192 -4.11 16.94 -4.51
C ILE A 192 -3.06 17.78 -3.79
N ILE A 193 -1.96 17.15 -3.41
CA ILE A 193 -0.79 17.78 -2.81
C ILE A 193 0.35 17.63 -3.83
N LEU A 194 0.78 18.74 -4.39
CA LEU A 194 1.95 18.80 -5.26
C LEU A 194 3.13 19.34 -4.44
N GLY A 195 4.29 18.73 -4.59
CA GLY A 195 5.52 19.11 -3.91
C GLY A 195 6.70 18.27 -4.37
N GLY A 196 7.92 18.65 -3.98
CA GLY A 196 9.12 17.96 -4.42
C GLY A 196 9.24 17.94 -5.95
N GLU A 197 9.26 16.76 -6.55
CA GLU A 197 9.40 16.55 -7.99
C GLU A 197 8.07 16.66 -8.76
N ALA A 198 6.91 16.59 -8.07
CA ALA A 198 5.61 16.64 -8.73
C ALA A 198 5.24 18.05 -9.18
N ALA A 199 5.17 18.26 -10.47
CA ALA A 199 4.76 19.51 -11.12
C ALA A 199 3.29 19.52 -11.51
N SER A 200 2.66 18.35 -11.71
CA SER A 200 1.24 18.22 -12.04
C SER A 200 0.69 16.87 -11.57
N ALA A 201 -0.63 16.77 -11.52
CA ALA A 201 -1.33 15.52 -11.29
C ALA A 201 -2.54 15.39 -12.21
N GLN A 202 -2.94 14.15 -12.50
CA GLN A 202 -4.13 13.80 -13.25
C GLN A 202 -5.00 12.83 -12.45
N LEU A 203 -6.27 13.19 -12.28
CA LEU A 203 -7.29 12.29 -11.73
C LEU A 203 -7.93 11.50 -12.87
N ILE A 204 -7.88 10.18 -12.76
CA ILE A 204 -8.46 9.23 -13.70
C ILE A 204 -9.58 8.49 -12.99
N ILE A 205 -10.75 8.42 -13.62
CA ILE A 205 -11.85 7.57 -13.14
C ILE A 205 -11.74 6.22 -13.85
N ASP A 206 -11.33 5.20 -13.09
CA ASP A 206 -11.11 3.85 -13.62
C ASP A 206 -12.42 3.11 -13.85
N SER A 207 -13.49 3.48 -13.13
CA SER A 207 -14.85 2.92 -13.23
C SER A 207 -15.88 3.96 -13.73
N PRO A 208 -15.83 4.38 -15.00
CA PRO A 208 -16.66 5.49 -15.50
C PRO A 208 -18.17 5.20 -15.56
N LEU A 209 -18.59 3.95 -15.37
CA LEU A 209 -20.00 3.56 -15.27
C LEU A 209 -20.57 3.79 -13.85
N THR A 210 -19.73 3.82 -12.84
CA THR A 210 -20.12 3.89 -11.42
C THR A 210 -19.66 5.16 -10.74
N ALA A 211 -18.73 5.90 -11.35
CA ALA A 211 -18.18 7.12 -10.79
C ALA A 211 -17.86 8.17 -11.85
N ARG A 212 -17.83 9.45 -11.45
CA ARG A 212 -17.39 10.58 -12.25
C ARG A 212 -16.73 11.64 -11.39
N SER A 213 -15.93 12.50 -12.02
CA SER A 213 -15.38 13.71 -11.38
C SER A 213 -15.56 14.92 -12.31
N ASP A 214 -15.68 16.12 -11.72
CA ASP A 214 -15.76 17.37 -12.46
C ASP A 214 -14.38 17.99 -12.75
N SER A 215 -13.31 17.43 -12.16
CA SER A 215 -11.92 17.86 -12.34
C SER A 215 -11.04 16.66 -12.73
N GLY A 216 -10.03 16.91 -13.57
CA GLY A 216 -9.14 15.86 -14.07
C GLY A 216 -7.67 16.23 -14.03
N GLU A 217 -7.29 17.50 -14.18
CA GLU A 217 -5.90 17.94 -14.25
C GLU A 217 -5.63 19.02 -13.19
N PHE A 218 -4.44 18.94 -12.58
CA PHE A 218 -3.98 19.82 -11.53
C PHE A 218 -2.54 20.23 -11.80
N THR A 219 -2.26 21.54 -11.78
CA THR A 219 -0.93 22.14 -11.84
C THR A 219 -0.58 22.89 -10.57
N GLU A 220 -1.48 22.86 -9.59
CA GLU A 220 -1.34 23.38 -8.24
C GLU A 220 -2.17 22.54 -7.27
N ASN A 221 -1.97 22.70 -5.98
CA ASN A 221 -2.78 22.03 -4.97
C ASN A 221 -4.25 22.37 -5.14
N GLY A 222 -5.11 21.37 -5.17
CA GLY A 222 -6.53 21.56 -5.41
C GLY A 222 -7.38 20.42 -4.87
N ALA A 223 -8.65 20.68 -4.60
CA ALA A 223 -9.60 19.66 -4.22
C ALA A 223 -10.18 18.96 -5.45
N PHE A 224 -10.44 17.68 -5.31
CA PHE A 224 -11.24 16.90 -6.24
C PHE A 224 -12.37 16.19 -5.50
N THR A 225 -13.44 15.91 -6.25
CA THR A 225 -14.58 15.13 -5.74
C THR A 225 -14.93 14.05 -6.76
N VAL A 226 -15.03 12.81 -6.28
CA VAL A 226 -15.53 11.68 -7.04
C VAL A 226 -16.97 11.42 -6.61
N HIS A 227 -17.91 11.53 -7.53
CA HIS A 227 -19.33 11.31 -7.34
C HIS A 227 -19.70 9.89 -7.78
N PHE A 228 -20.44 9.15 -6.97
CA PHE A 228 -20.95 7.83 -7.32
C PHE A 228 -22.26 7.97 -8.11
N THR A 229 -22.30 7.34 -9.27
CA THR A 229 -23.42 7.45 -10.20
C THR A 229 -24.30 6.22 -10.24
N ASP A 230 -23.75 5.06 -9.95
CA ASP A 230 -24.44 3.77 -9.97
C ASP A 230 -23.82 2.80 -8.95
N ALA A 231 -24.51 1.70 -8.65
CA ALA A 231 -24.02 0.64 -7.80
C ALA A 231 -22.89 -0.16 -8.50
N GLY A 232 -21.94 -0.62 -7.71
CA GLY A 232 -20.77 -1.36 -8.18
C GLY A 232 -19.47 -0.81 -7.61
N GLU A 233 -18.34 -1.22 -8.16
CA GLU A 233 -17.04 -0.68 -7.76
C GLU A 233 -16.83 0.70 -8.40
N ALA A 234 -16.58 1.71 -7.59
CA ALA A 234 -16.17 3.05 -7.98
C ALA A 234 -14.68 3.22 -7.71
N ALA A 235 -13.84 3.11 -8.73
CA ALA A 235 -12.39 3.19 -8.64
C ALA A 235 -11.87 4.44 -9.35
N TYR A 236 -10.81 5.03 -8.78
CA TYR A 236 -10.09 6.15 -9.35
C TYR A 236 -8.60 6.09 -9.03
N THR A 237 -7.80 6.71 -9.89
CA THR A 237 -6.35 6.85 -9.75
C THR A 237 -5.94 8.30 -9.90
N VAL A 238 -5.05 8.77 -9.04
CA VAL A 238 -4.36 10.06 -9.18
C VAL A 238 -2.92 9.78 -9.56
N GLU A 239 -2.54 10.19 -10.76
CA GLU A 239 -1.18 10.09 -11.29
C GLU A 239 -0.44 11.42 -11.10
N PHE A 240 0.83 11.35 -10.69
CA PHE A 240 1.70 12.51 -10.47
C PHE A 240 2.80 12.53 -11.51
N TYR A 241 3.06 13.72 -12.06
CA TYR A 241 4.02 13.93 -13.13
C TYR A 241 5.04 15.00 -12.76
N ASP A 242 6.30 14.82 -13.19
CA ASP A 242 7.34 15.83 -13.08
C ASP A 242 7.16 16.96 -14.10
N ALA A 243 8.06 17.96 -14.07
CA ALA A 243 8.04 19.08 -14.99
C ALA A 243 8.31 18.69 -16.47
N ALA A 244 8.84 17.50 -16.75
CA ALA A 244 9.02 16.96 -18.07
C ALA A 244 7.81 16.13 -18.56
N GLY A 245 6.78 15.97 -17.72
CA GLY A 245 5.62 15.14 -18.01
C GLY A 245 5.86 13.65 -17.84
N VAL A 246 6.88 13.25 -17.08
CA VAL A 246 7.15 11.85 -16.75
C VAL A 246 6.35 11.46 -15.52
N LEU A 247 5.67 10.31 -15.58
CA LEU A 247 4.95 9.72 -14.44
C LEU A 247 5.97 9.35 -13.33
N ILE A 248 5.79 9.91 -12.14
CA ILE A 248 6.67 9.71 -10.97
C ILE A 248 5.99 8.98 -9.82
N GLY A 249 4.67 8.84 -9.84
CA GLY A 249 3.92 8.10 -8.84
C GLY A 249 2.43 8.13 -9.10
N ALA A 250 1.70 7.25 -8.40
CA ALA A 250 0.25 7.18 -8.47
C ALA A 250 -0.35 6.76 -7.12
N VAL A 251 -1.59 7.20 -6.87
CA VAL A 251 -2.41 6.74 -5.73
C VAL A 251 -3.75 6.30 -6.28
N SER A 252 -4.11 5.04 -6.04
CA SER A 252 -5.40 4.47 -6.43
C SER A 252 -6.27 4.19 -5.22
N ASP A 253 -7.58 4.32 -5.36
CA ASP A 253 -8.57 3.98 -4.35
C ASP A 253 -9.83 3.42 -5.02
N SER A 254 -10.56 2.57 -4.30
CA SER A 254 -11.85 2.05 -4.75
C SER A 254 -12.85 1.95 -3.61
N ILE A 255 -14.12 2.09 -3.94
CA ILE A 255 -15.25 2.04 -3.02
C ILE A 255 -16.35 1.18 -3.62
N ILE A 256 -16.90 0.27 -2.82
CA ILE A 256 -18.09 -0.47 -3.24
C ILE A 256 -19.31 0.39 -2.94
N VAL A 257 -20.10 0.66 -4.00
CA VAL A 257 -21.35 1.41 -3.98
C VAL A 257 -22.49 0.42 -4.03
N GLU A 258 -23.40 0.41 -3.03
CA GLU A 258 -24.53 -0.50 -2.88
C GLU A 258 -25.83 0.02 -3.51
#